data_c1bbcb1017a1fe35f007e49781c67241
#
_entry.id   c1bbcb1017a1fe35f007e49781c67241
#
_cell.length_a   1.000
_cell.length_b   1.000
_cell.length_c   1.000
_cell.angle_alpha   90.00
_cell.angle_beta   90.00
_cell.angle_gamma   90.00
#
_symmetry.space_group_name_H-M   'P 1'
#
loop_
_entity.id
_entity.type
_entity.pdbx_description
1 polymer ?
#
loop_
_entity_poly.entity_id
_entity_poly.type
_entity_poly.pdbx_seq_one_letter_code
_entity_poly.pdbx_strand_id
1 'polypeptide(L)'
;MFWKNAVYPSEHPPGMDDVYVVELATTGPSGYPKDTVAEIAVCRVLSDGSDFETVYNDGIALDPKDLGKDPLDYMEENYGIVPEDLYVGSDVSRVASDVQGLIFGKECTAYNVGNVFGKYLSFEPWDCARNLTVLPSISVRLPPELKGPPEMEHALIRSAYDAICPGDPAMVGDGRRAIHLAQMAASVFATLRRNGLARSGSETEHHRSQDEIRQCRQVEQRIDHEQRDGEERRYEGDDERKYGCR
;
A
#
# COMPACT_ATOMS: atom_id res chain seq x y z
N MET A 1 17.17 -2.11 13.41
CA MET A 1 17.05 -3.44 12.79
C MET A 1 17.52 -3.28 11.34
N PHE A 2 18.55 -3.96 10.89
CA PHE A 2 19.11 -3.67 9.56
C PHE A 2 18.28 -4.37 8.50
N TRP A 3 17.75 -3.60 7.56
CA TRP A 3 17.13 -4.07 6.34
C TRP A 3 18.16 -4.83 5.52
N LYS A 4 18.02 -6.14 5.41
CA LYS A 4 18.83 -6.92 4.49
C LYS A 4 17.93 -7.51 3.44
N ASN A 5 18.13 -7.02 2.21
CA ASN A 5 17.71 -7.60 0.94
C ASN A 5 16.46 -8.49 0.99
N ALA A 6 15.61 -7.95 0.67
CA ALA A 6 14.22 -7.91 0.46
C ALA A 6 13.56 -9.14 -0.16
N VAL A 7 14.23 -9.98 -0.89
CA VAL A 7 13.67 -11.21 -1.43
C VAL A 7 13.96 -12.36 -0.46
N TYR A 8 12.89 -12.91 0.10
CA TYR A 8 13.01 -14.07 0.97
C TYR A 8 12.96 -15.36 0.13
N PRO A 9 13.83 -16.34 0.40
CA PRO A 9 13.72 -17.63 -0.25
C PRO A 9 12.40 -18.27 0.14
N SER A 10 11.64 -18.66 -0.87
CA SER A 10 10.35 -19.32 -0.68
C SER A 10 10.56 -20.80 -0.35
N GLU A 11 9.84 -21.29 0.66
CA GLU A 11 9.83 -22.72 1.02
C GLU A 11 8.93 -23.54 0.08
N HIS A 12 8.02 -22.88 -0.63
CA HIS A 12 7.09 -23.54 -1.55
C HIS A 12 7.29 -23.01 -2.97
N PRO A 13 7.25 -23.85 -4.01
CA PRO A 13 7.24 -23.38 -5.39
C PRO A 13 6.01 -22.48 -5.62
N PRO A 14 6.14 -21.37 -6.39
CA PRO A 14 5.01 -20.52 -6.71
C PRO A 14 3.90 -21.28 -7.42
N GLY A 15 2.69 -21.30 -6.83
CA GLY A 15 1.48 -21.81 -7.46
C GLY A 15 0.86 -20.80 -8.44
N MET A 16 0.08 -21.28 -9.41
CA MET A 16 -0.60 -20.40 -10.37
C MET A 16 -1.71 -19.56 -9.71
N ASP A 17 -2.33 -20.11 -8.65
CA ASP A 17 -3.47 -19.50 -7.94
C ASP A 17 -3.05 -18.88 -6.59
N ASP A 18 -1.75 -18.68 -6.36
CA ASP A 18 -1.26 -17.98 -5.18
C ASP A 18 -1.59 -16.47 -5.32
N VAL A 19 -1.96 -15.87 -4.19
CA VAL A 19 -2.31 -14.44 -4.13
C VAL A 19 -1.24 -13.67 -3.37
N TYR A 20 -0.83 -12.54 -3.94
CA TYR A 20 0.17 -11.67 -3.34
C TYR A 20 -0.53 -10.53 -2.58
N VAL A 21 -0.31 -10.46 -1.28
CA VAL A 21 -0.81 -9.41 -0.38
C VAL A 21 0.26 -8.36 -0.23
N VAL A 22 -0.05 -7.12 -0.61
CA VAL A 22 0.89 -6.00 -0.60
C VAL A 22 0.43 -4.96 0.43
N GLU A 23 1.35 -4.53 1.30
CA GLU A 23 1.09 -3.45 2.26
C GLU A 23 2.24 -2.45 2.28
N LEU A 24 1.92 -1.22 2.68
CA LEU A 24 2.82 -0.08 2.65
C LEU A 24 2.90 0.61 4.01
N ALA A 25 4.05 1.20 4.31
CA ALA A 25 4.15 2.36 5.17
C ALA A 25 4.46 3.58 4.30
N THR A 26 3.84 4.72 4.59
CA THR A 26 3.86 5.90 3.73
C THR A 26 4.22 7.16 4.50
N THR A 27 4.66 8.21 3.81
CA THR A 27 5.00 9.50 4.44
C THR A 27 3.78 10.32 4.85
N GLY A 28 2.57 9.90 4.46
CA GLY A 28 1.31 10.54 4.82
C GLY A 28 0.12 9.80 4.21
N PRO A 29 -1.12 10.24 4.46
CA PRO A 29 -2.35 9.55 4.03
C PRO A 29 -2.88 10.00 2.66
N SER A 30 -2.33 11.07 2.08
CA SER A 30 -2.92 11.73 0.91
C SER A 30 -2.68 10.99 -0.40
N GLY A 31 -1.57 10.23 -0.52
CA GLY A 31 -1.17 9.57 -1.76
C GLY A 31 -0.21 10.39 -2.60
N TYR A 32 0.26 9.78 -3.69
CA TYR A 32 1.14 10.46 -4.65
C TYR A 32 0.37 11.60 -5.38
N PRO A 33 0.98 12.74 -5.68
CA PRO A 33 2.41 13.08 -5.48
C PRO A 33 2.75 13.70 -4.11
N LYS A 34 1.74 13.95 -3.26
CA LYS A 34 1.96 14.63 -1.98
C LYS A 34 2.72 13.77 -0.98
N ASP A 35 2.38 12.51 -0.94
CA ASP A 35 3.00 11.52 -0.07
C ASP A 35 3.61 10.39 -0.90
N THR A 36 4.61 9.70 -0.34
CA THR A 36 5.30 8.61 -1.00
C THR A 36 5.40 7.37 -0.12
N VAL A 37 5.82 6.26 -0.72
CA VAL A 37 6.07 5.01 -0.02
C VAL A 37 7.37 5.12 0.76
N ALA A 38 7.34 4.77 2.04
CA ALA A 38 8.52 4.67 2.92
C ALA A 38 8.96 3.22 3.10
N GLU A 39 8.02 2.27 3.13
CA GLU A 39 8.28 0.83 3.17
C GLU A 39 7.24 0.08 2.36
N ILE A 40 7.65 -1.07 1.81
CA ILE A 40 6.77 -2.00 1.11
C ILE A 40 7.06 -3.42 1.55
N ALA A 41 6.01 -4.18 1.79
CA ALA A 41 6.11 -5.62 2.06
C ALA A 41 5.10 -6.41 1.22
N VAL A 42 5.50 -7.60 0.83
CA VAL A 42 4.68 -8.52 0.05
C VAL A 42 4.70 -9.89 0.71
N CYS A 43 3.52 -10.41 1.01
CA CYS A 43 3.32 -11.78 1.42
C CYS A 43 2.63 -12.57 0.32
N ARG A 44 3.05 -13.81 0.08
CA ARG A 44 2.39 -14.75 -0.82
C ARG A 44 1.53 -15.69 -0.01
N VAL A 45 0.23 -15.72 -0.27
CA VAL A 45 -0.71 -16.65 0.33
C VAL A 45 -0.92 -17.82 -0.61
N LEU A 46 -0.77 -19.03 -0.10
CA LEU A 46 -0.92 -20.25 -0.88
C LEU A 46 -2.36 -20.43 -1.38
N SER A 47 -2.51 -21.12 -2.51
CA SER A 47 -3.78 -21.27 -3.22
C SER A 47 -4.92 -21.88 -2.40
N ASP A 48 -4.60 -22.72 -1.43
CA ASP A 48 -5.56 -23.35 -0.50
C ASP A 48 -5.79 -22.53 0.78
N GLY A 49 -5.00 -21.46 0.98
CA GLY A 49 -5.03 -20.64 2.21
C GLY A 49 -4.43 -21.34 3.42
N SER A 50 -3.70 -22.45 3.24
CA SER A 50 -3.11 -23.21 4.37
C SER A 50 -2.04 -22.41 5.10
N ASP A 51 -1.27 -21.59 4.35
CA ASP A 51 -0.15 -20.82 4.86
C ASP A 51 0.12 -19.58 4.00
N PHE A 52 1.03 -18.73 4.46
CA PHE A 52 1.59 -17.64 3.70
C PHE A 52 3.08 -17.45 3.99
N GLU A 53 3.79 -16.83 3.08
CA GLU A 53 5.21 -16.52 3.20
C GLU A 53 5.45 -15.04 2.94
N THR A 54 6.31 -14.40 3.74
CA THR A 54 6.86 -13.09 3.37
C THR A 54 7.86 -13.30 2.24
N VAL A 55 7.57 -12.74 1.06
CA VAL A 55 8.44 -12.90 -0.13
C VAL A 55 9.23 -11.64 -0.45
N TYR A 56 8.81 -10.49 0.08
CA TYR A 56 9.50 -9.22 -0.07
C TYR A 56 9.28 -8.30 1.12
N ASN A 57 10.32 -7.55 1.53
CA ASN A 57 10.19 -6.43 2.47
C ASN A 57 11.40 -5.52 2.34
N ASP A 58 11.18 -4.25 2.00
CA ASP A 58 12.25 -3.24 1.94
C ASP A 58 11.75 -1.85 2.35
N GLY A 59 12.66 -1.03 2.85
CA GLY A 59 12.46 0.39 3.07
C GLY A 59 13.00 1.20 1.90
N ILE A 60 12.43 2.38 1.67
CA ILE A 60 12.87 3.33 0.66
C ILE A 60 13.85 4.32 1.30
N ALA A 61 15.00 4.54 0.67
CA ALA A 61 15.93 5.58 1.08
C ALA A 61 15.32 6.96 0.80
N LEU A 62 15.05 7.70 1.87
CA LEU A 62 14.53 9.07 1.81
C LEU A 62 15.46 9.97 2.63
N ASP A 63 15.71 11.20 2.18
CA ASP A 63 16.42 12.18 3.02
C ASP A 63 15.39 12.85 3.96
N PRO A 64 15.47 12.66 5.28
CA PRO A 64 14.56 13.30 6.23
C PRO A 64 14.51 14.81 6.12
N LYS A 65 15.58 15.45 5.61
CA LYS A 65 15.63 16.89 5.44
C LYS A 65 14.70 17.40 4.34
N ASP A 66 14.40 16.56 3.37
CA ASP A 66 13.52 16.90 2.24
C ASP A 66 12.04 16.69 2.59
N LEU A 67 11.73 15.92 3.64
CA LEU A 67 10.35 15.55 4.00
C LEU A 67 9.64 16.60 4.87
N GLY A 68 10.37 17.37 5.67
CA GLY A 68 9.76 18.25 6.65
C GLY A 68 9.21 17.51 7.89
N LYS A 69 8.60 18.27 8.81
CA LYS A 69 8.20 17.72 10.12
C LYS A 69 6.97 16.83 10.08
N ASP A 70 5.92 17.27 9.39
CA ASP A 70 4.62 16.55 9.42
C ASP A 70 4.71 15.10 8.87
N PRO A 71 5.40 14.83 7.73
CA PRO A 71 5.64 13.47 7.27
C PRO A 71 6.47 12.63 8.24
N LEU A 72 7.47 13.21 8.91
CA LEU A 72 8.30 12.48 9.89
C LEU A 72 7.47 12.10 11.12
N ASP A 73 6.71 13.03 11.69
CA ASP A 73 5.81 12.78 12.81
C ASP A 73 4.77 11.70 12.43
N TYR A 74 4.19 11.79 11.22
CA TYR A 74 3.21 10.80 10.74
C TYR A 74 3.80 9.38 10.67
N MET A 75 5.02 9.24 10.12
CA MET A 75 5.68 7.94 10.02
C MET A 75 6.03 7.36 11.39
N GLU A 76 6.51 8.17 12.31
CA GLU A 76 6.83 7.74 13.66
C GLU A 76 5.57 7.30 14.43
N GLU A 77 4.51 8.09 14.39
CA GLU A 77 3.24 7.80 15.07
C GLU A 77 2.53 6.57 14.52
N ASN A 78 2.46 6.43 13.20
CA ASN A 78 1.69 5.37 12.57
C ASN A 78 2.47 4.08 12.34
N TYR A 79 3.78 4.19 12.02
CA TYR A 79 4.58 3.04 11.64
C TYR A 79 5.79 2.79 12.54
N GLY A 80 6.11 3.71 13.45
CA GLY A 80 7.33 3.61 14.26
C GLY A 80 8.60 3.74 13.42
N ILE A 81 8.53 4.43 12.28
CA ILE A 81 9.66 4.75 11.42
C ILE A 81 10.29 6.03 11.91
N VAL A 82 11.53 5.97 12.35
CA VAL A 82 12.30 7.14 12.78
C VAL A 82 13.22 7.65 11.64
N PRO A 83 13.67 8.92 11.69
CA PRO A 83 14.50 9.49 10.63
C PRO A 83 15.75 8.64 10.29
N GLU A 84 16.33 7.96 11.27
CA GLU A 84 17.50 7.11 11.08
C GLU A 84 17.22 5.88 10.20
N ASP A 85 15.99 5.37 10.22
CA ASP A 85 15.56 4.24 9.38
C ASP A 85 15.58 4.61 7.90
N LEU A 86 15.29 5.88 7.55
CA LEU A 86 15.15 6.33 6.16
C LEU A 86 16.48 6.38 5.40
N TYR A 87 17.61 6.49 6.11
CA TYR A 87 18.94 6.48 5.48
C TYR A 87 19.41 5.09 5.04
N VAL A 88 18.82 4.03 5.59
CA VAL A 88 19.28 2.65 5.34
C VAL A 88 18.40 1.88 4.35
N GLY A 89 17.39 2.53 3.80
CA GLY A 89 16.53 1.99 2.75
C GLY A 89 17.26 1.81 1.41
N SER A 90 16.59 1.21 0.47
CA SER A 90 17.06 1.00 -0.90
C SER A 90 16.57 2.13 -1.83
N ASP A 91 17.23 2.27 -2.98
CA ASP A 91 16.77 3.19 -4.03
C ASP A 91 15.36 2.81 -4.51
N VAL A 92 14.49 3.81 -4.64
CA VAL A 92 13.08 3.62 -4.99
C VAL A 92 12.89 2.91 -6.33
N SER A 93 13.71 3.22 -7.34
CA SER A 93 13.60 2.59 -8.66
C SER A 93 13.98 1.12 -8.62
N ARG A 94 14.96 0.76 -7.79
CA ARG A 94 15.33 -0.63 -7.54
C ARG A 94 14.18 -1.38 -6.86
N VAL A 95 13.66 -0.83 -5.76
CA VAL A 95 12.56 -1.47 -5.01
C VAL A 95 11.33 -1.64 -5.90
N ALA A 96 10.98 -0.61 -6.69
CA ALA A 96 9.88 -0.66 -7.63
C ALA A 96 10.08 -1.76 -8.70
N SER A 97 11.30 -1.87 -9.25
CA SER A 97 11.63 -2.92 -10.23
C SER A 97 11.55 -4.33 -9.62
N ASP A 98 12.05 -4.51 -8.40
CA ASP A 98 12.01 -5.79 -7.71
C ASP A 98 10.56 -6.22 -7.43
N VAL A 99 9.73 -5.30 -6.93
CA VAL A 99 8.31 -5.55 -6.65
C VAL A 99 7.54 -5.81 -7.95
N GLN A 100 7.73 -4.99 -9.00
CA GLN A 100 7.11 -5.22 -10.30
C GLN A 100 7.45 -6.61 -10.86
N GLY A 101 8.73 -7.02 -10.80
CA GLY A 101 9.16 -8.35 -11.25
C GLY A 101 8.52 -9.49 -10.44
N LEU A 102 8.33 -9.28 -9.13
CA LEU A 102 7.75 -10.28 -8.23
C LEU A 102 6.25 -10.51 -8.50
N ILE A 103 5.48 -9.41 -8.71
CA ILE A 103 4.02 -9.48 -8.82
C ILE A 103 3.51 -9.46 -10.27
N PHE A 104 4.39 -9.38 -11.26
CA PHE A 104 4.02 -9.35 -12.69
C PHE A 104 3.15 -10.55 -13.08
N GLY A 105 1.98 -10.28 -13.64
CA GLY A 105 1.03 -11.30 -14.09
C GLY A 105 0.39 -12.11 -12.95
N LYS A 106 0.50 -11.66 -11.69
CA LYS A 106 -0.05 -12.34 -10.53
C LYS A 106 -1.38 -11.73 -10.07
N GLU A 107 -2.13 -12.51 -9.29
CA GLU A 107 -3.25 -12.00 -8.51
C GLU A 107 -2.71 -11.31 -7.26
N CYS A 108 -3.10 -10.05 -7.06
CA CYS A 108 -2.66 -9.24 -5.94
C CYS A 108 -3.86 -8.66 -5.19
N THR A 109 -3.69 -8.46 -3.90
CA THR A 109 -4.65 -7.74 -3.05
C THR A 109 -3.92 -6.97 -1.98
N ALA A 110 -4.67 -6.17 -1.22
CA ALA A 110 -4.22 -5.45 -0.04
C ALA A 110 -5.36 -5.41 0.97
N TYR A 111 -5.08 -5.01 2.19
CA TYR A 111 -6.15 -4.76 3.15
C TYR A 111 -7.12 -3.69 2.60
N ASN A 112 -6.58 -2.61 2.02
CA ASN A 112 -7.30 -1.63 1.22
C ASN A 112 -6.61 -1.39 -0.12
N VAL A 113 -7.17 -1.95 -1.16
CA VAL A 113 -6.66 -1.87 -2.54
C VAL A 113 -6.65 -0.43 -3.06
N GLY A 114 -7.70 0.34 -2.76
CA GLY A 114 -7.78 1.74 -3.16
C GLY A 114 -6.63 2.57 -2.58
N ASN A 115 -6.26 2.32 -1.32
CA ASN A 115 -5.13 3.00 -0.70
C ASN A 115 -3.80 2.53 -1.30
N VAL A 116 -3.51 1.22 -1.28
CA VAL A 116 -2.21 0.67 -1.71
C VAL A 116 -1.98 0.87 -3.20
N PHE A 117 -2.86 0.32 -4.04
CA PHE A 117 -2.70 0.37 -5.50
C PHE A 117 -3.22 1.69 -6.09
N GLY A 118 -4.35 2.20 -5.61
CA GLY A 118 -4.94 3.41 -6.14
C GLY A 118 -4.11 4.65 -5.87
N LYS A 119 -3.72 4.88 -4.62
CA LYS A 119 -3.02 6.11 -4.23
C LYS A 119 -1.50 6.09 -4.44
N TYR A 120 -0.85 4.92 -4.46
CA TYR A 120 0.61 4.84 -4.49
C TYR A 120 1.14 3.99 -5.65
N LEU A 121 0.79 2.71 -5.74
CA LEU A 121 1.44 1.79 -6.67
C LEU A 121 0.98 1.90 -8.12
N SER A 122 0.03 2.78 -8.41
CA SER A 122 -0.42 3.08 -9.78
C SER A 122 0.38 4.18 -10.47
N PHE A 123 1.31 4.82 -9.77
CA PHE A 123 2.10 5.94 -10.26
C PHE A 123 3.57 5.57 -10.40
N GLU A 124 4.32 6.36 -11.19
CA GLU A 124 5.76 6.22 -11.29
C GLU A 124 6.44 6.44 -9.92
N PRO A 125 7.48 5.66 -9.58
CA PRO A 125 8.12 4.64 -10.42
C PRO A 125 7.47 3.26 -10.29
N TRP A 126 6.40 3.10 -9.53
CA TRP A 126 5.79 1.80 -9.23
C TRP A 126 5.03 1.21 -10.41
N ASP A 127 4.11 1.97 -10.99
CA ASP A 127 3.22 1.61 -12.13
C ASP A 127 2.78 0.13 -12.15
N CYS A 128 2.59 -0.45 -10.96
CA CYS A 128 2.35 -1.88 -10.79
C CYS A 128 0.99 -2.34 -11.33
N ALA A 129 -0.03 -1.45 -11.33
CA ALA A 129 -1.40 -1.84 -11.61
C ALA A 129 -1.68 -2.21 -13.07
N ARG A 130 -0.72 -2.04 -13.99
CA ARG A 130 -0.92 -2.32 -15.42
C ARG A 130 -0.80 -3.79 -15.80
N ASN A 131 -0.02 -4.56 -15.05
CA ASN A 131 0.42 -5.89 -15.45
C ASN A 131 0.08 -6.98 -14.42
N LEU A 132 -0.96 -6.76 -13.62
CA LEU A 132 -1.40 -7.72 -12.61
C LEU A 132 -2.93 -7.72 -12.48
N THR A 133 -3.48 -8.74 -11.86
CA THR A 133 -4.89 -8.82 -11.51
C THR A 133 -5.08 -8.37 -10.08
N VAL A 134 -5.73 -7.21 -9.88
CA VAL A 134 -6.04 -6.71 -8.54
C VAL A 134 -7.36 -7.30 -8.07
N LEU A 135 -7.31 -8.09 -7.00
CA LEU A 135 -8.51 -8.62 -6.32
C LEU A 135 -9.11 -7.54 -5.41
N PRO A 136 -10.40 -7.65 -5.04
CA PRO A 136 -11.02 -6.75 -4.08
C PRO A 136 -10.27 -6.70 -2.74
N SER A 137 -10.35 -5.54 -2.07
CA SER A 137 -9.78 -5.31 -0.74
C SER A 137 -10.16 -6.40 0.25
N ILE A 138 -9.22 -6.81 1.09
CA ILE A 138 -9.49 -7.79 2.16
C ILE A 138 -10.56 -7.25 3.12
N SER A 139 -10.53 -5.95 3.42
CA SER A 139 -11.48 -5.27 4.30
C SER A 139 -12.94 -5.38 3.86
N VAL A 140 -13.24 -5.45 2.56
CA VAL A 140 -14.63 -5.60 2.09
C VAL A 140 -15.17 -7.02 2.29
N ARG A 141 -14.30 -7.99 2.49
CA ARG A 141 -14.64 -9.40 2.71
C ARG A 141 -14.85 -9.75 4.19
N LEU A 142 -14.55 -8.81 5.07
CA LEU A 142 -14.72 -9.00 6.51
C LEU A 142 -16.20 -9.07 6.88
N PRO A 143 -16.53 -9.78 7.96
CA PRO A 143 -17.84 -9.70 8.58
C PRO A 143 -18.21 -8.24 8.90
N PRO A 144 -19.50 -7.86 8.78
CA PRO A 144 -19.92 -6.46 8.94
C PRO A 144 -19.48 -5.82 10.27
N GLU A 145 -19.43 -6.59 11.35
CA GLU A 145 -19.02 -6.15 12.68
C GLU A 145 -17.56 -5.77 12.81
N LEU A 146 -16.72 -6.23 11.87
CA LEU A 146 -15.29 -5.93 11.82
C LEU A 146 -14.95 -4.82 10.80
N LYS A 147 -15.94 -4.32 10.08
CA LYS A 147 -15.76 -3.20 9.16
C LYS A 147 -15.83 -1.90 9.95
N GLY A 148 -14.83 -1.07 9.79
CA GLY A 148 -14.78 0.26 10.41
C GLY A 148 -14.77 1.38 9.37
N PRO A 149 -14.69 2.63 9.81
CA PRO A 149 -14.57 3.76 8.92
C PRO A 149 -13.24 3.72 8.17
N PRO A 150 -13.22 4.11 6.89
CA PRO A 150 -12.04 4.04 6.01
C PRO A 150 -10.79 4.75 6.56
N GLU A 151 -10.99 5.83 7.29
CA GLU A 151 -9.91 6.64 7.87
C GLU A 151 -9.15 5.96 9.04
N MET A 152 -9.69 4.86 9.58
CA MET A 152 -9.06 4.11 10.68
C MET A 152 -8.44 2.78 10.21
N GLU A 153 -8.04 2.69 8.96
CA GLU A 153 -7.66 1.47 8.29
C GLU A 153 -6.60 0.62 9.04
N HIS A 154 -5.55 1.25 9.56
CA HIS A 154 -4.50 0.52 10.29
C HIS A 154 -4.98 -0.06 11.63
N ALA A 155 -5.88 0.65 12.33
CA ALA A 155 -6.52 0.11 13.52
C ALA A 155 -7.43 -1.06 13.17
N LEU A 156 -8.08 -1.01 12.00
CA LEU A 156 -8.98 -2.06 11.54
C LEU A 156 -8.26 -3.33 11.15
N ILE A 157 -7.10 -3.26 10.48
CA ILE A 157 -6.33 -4.46 10.12
C ILE A 157 -5.91 -5.24 11.37
N ARG A 158 -5.47 -4.55 12.42
CA ARG A 158 -5.15 -5.18 13.71
C ARG A 158 -6.38 -5.81 14.34
N SER A 159 -7.49 -5.08 14.40
CA SER A 159 -8.72 -5.58 14.98
C SER A 159 -9.26 -6.79 14.21
N ALA A 160 -9.18 -6.77 12.89
CA ALA A 160 -9.56 -7.91 12.05
C ALA A 160 -8.65 -9.12 12.28
N TYR A 161 -7.34 -8.90 12.38
CA TYR A 161 -6.37 -9.95 12.66
C TYR A 161 -6.63 -10.59 14.04
N ASP A 162 -6.75 -9.80 15.09
CA ASP A 162 -6.99 -10.30 16.44
C ASP A 162 -8.31 -11.09 16.55
N ALA A 163 -9.34 -10.71 15.78
CA ALA A 163 -10.63 -11.38 15.79
C ALA A 163 -10.68 -12.65 14.93
N ILE A 164 -9.99 -12.66 13.77
CA ILE A 164 -10.08 -13.76 12.78
C ILE A 164 -8.97 -14.80 12.99
N CYS A 165 -7.80 -14.38 13.48
CA CYS A 165 -6.63 -15.21 13.65
C CYS A 165 -6.19 -15.30 15.14
N PRO A 166 -7.08 -15.63 16.08
CA PRO A 166 -6.72 -15.64 17.50
C PRO A 166 -5.64 -16.69 17.78
N GLY A 167 -4.57 -16.26 18.44
CA GLY A 167 -3.46 -17.15 18.81
C GLY A 167 -2.44 -17.42 17.72
N ASP A 168 -2.54 -16.73 16.58
CA ASP A 168 -1.50 -16.78 15.54
C ASP A 168 -0.21 -16.11 16.05
N PRO A 169 0.93 -16.87 16.13
CA PRO A 169 2.19 -16.33 16.60
C PRO A 169 2.95 -15.52 15.54
N ALA A 170 2.37 -15.32 14.35
CA ALA A 170 3.06 -14.82 13.16
C ALA A 170 3.65 -13.40 13.31
N MET A 171 3.25 -12.65 14.33
CA MET A 171 3.72 -11.27 14.51
C MET A 171 4.87 -11.13 15.49
N VAL A 172 5.98 -10.66 14.99
CA VAL A 172 7.12 -10.21 15.80
C VAL A 172 7.19 -8.68 15.75
N GLY A 173 7.21 -8.01 16.92
CA GLY A 173 7.28 -6.55 17.01
C GLY A 173 5.96 -5.88 17.38
N ASP A 174 5.88 -4.56 17.15
CA ASP A 174 4.73 -3.73 17.55
C ASP A 174 3.55 -3.76 16.54
N GLY A 175 3.74 -4.44 15.41
CA GLY A 175 2.70 -4.61 14.40
C GLY A 175 2.40 -3.38 13.53
N ARG A 176 3.31 -2.39 13.50
CA ARG A 176 3.08 -1.13 12.76
C ARG A 176 3.82 -1.03 11.43
N ARG A 177 4.96 -1.69 11.23
CA ARG A 177 5.77 -1.65 10.01
C ARG A 177 5.05 -2.36 8.84
N ALA A 178 5.41 -2.00 7.59
CA ALA A 178 4.79 -2.58 6.40
C ALA A 178 4.80 -4.12 6.41
N ILE A 179 5.90 -4.74 6.89
CA ILE A 179 5.99 -6.20 7.00
C ILE A 179 4.93 -6.77 7.97
N HIS A 180 4.70 -6.12 9.10
CA HIS A 180 3.70 -6.59 10.07
C HIS A 180 2.29 -6.41 9.52
N LEU A 181 2.02 -5.29 8.82
CA LEU A 181 0.75 -5.06 8.14
C LEU A 181 0.49 -6.12 7.08
N ALA A 182 1.50 -6.44 6.25
CA ALA A 182 1.39 -7.47 5.21
C ALA A 182 1.15 -8.87 5.81
N GLN A 183 1.83 -9.21 6.90
CA GLN A 183 1.63 -10.48 7.60
C GLN A 183 0.24 -10.58 8.22
N MET A 184 -0.26 -9.53 8.87
CA MET A 184 -1.64 -9.51 9.39
C MET A 184 -2.66 -9.65 8.28
N ALA A 185 -2.51 -8.88 7.19
CA ALA A 185 -3.39 -8.95 6.04
C ALA A 185 -3.37 -10.34 5.39
N ALA A 186 -2.19 -10.93 5.24
CA ALA A 186 -2.02 -12.28 4.68
C ALA A 186 -2.67 -13.36 5.57
N SER A 187 -2.48 -13.31 6.90
CA SER A 187 -3.14 -14.22 7.86
C SER A 187 -4.66 -14.14 7.77
N VAL A 188 -5.20 -12.91 7.75
CA VAL A 188 -6.65 -12.69 7.59
C VAL A 188 -7.13 -13.26 6.26
N PHE A 189 -6.45 -12.93 5.16
CA PHE A 189 -6.82 -13.39 3.82
C PHE A 189 -6.75 -14.92 3.70
N ALA A 190 -5.69 -15.56 4.20
CA ALA A 190 -5.52 -17.02 4.23
C ALA A 190 -6.67 -17.69 4.99
N THR A 191 -7.03 -17.15 6.15
CA THR A 191 -8.15 -17.67 6.96
C THR A 191 -9.49 -17.49 6.25
N LEU A 192 -9.75 -16.33 5.64
CA LEU A 192 -10.95 -16.11 4.84
C LEU A 192 -11.02 -17.09 3.64
N ARG A 193 -9.87 -17.35 3.00
CA ARG A 193 -9.76 -18.27 1.87
C ARG A 193 -10.06 -19.70 2.28
N ARG A 194 -9.48 -20.21 3.37
CA ARG A 194 -9.79 -21.54 3.94
C ARG A 194 -11.27 -21.70 4.24
N ASN A 195 -11.92 -20.64 4.71
CA ASN A 195 -13.34 -20.66 5.04
C ASN A 195 -14.26 -20.44 3.82
N GLY A 196 -13.71 -20.38 2.61
CA GLY A 196 -14.46 -20.19 1.36
C GLY A 196 -15.04 -18.77 1.18
N LEU A 197 -14.60 -17.81 2.00
CA LEU A 197 -15.04 -16.41 1.96
C LEU A 197 -14.17 -15.53 1.03
N ALA A 198 -13.00 -16.01 0.64
CA ALA A 198 -12.09 -15.35 -0.30
C ALA A 198 -11.72 -16.34 -1.42
N ARG A 199 -12.50 -16.37 -2.49
CA ARG A 199 -12.17 -17.12 -3.70
C ARG A 199 -11.37 -16.23 -4.66
N SER A 200 -10.55 -16.84 -5.54
CA SER A 200 -9.99 -16.19 -6.71
C SER A 200 -11.11 -15.48 -7.48
N GLY A 201 -10.86 -14.25 -7.95
CA GLY A 201 -11.91 -13.33 -8.38
C GLY A 201 -12.81 -13.87 -9.48
N SER A 202 -14.11 -13.72 -9.28
CA SER A 202 -15.05 -13.74 -10.40
C SER A 202 -14.86 -12.48 -11.24
N GLU A 203 -15.18 -12.51 -12.54
CA GLU A 203 -15.09 -11.34 -13.44
C GLU A 203 -15.75 -10.08 -12.87
N THR A 204 -16.83 -10.22 -12.10
CA THR A 204 -17.55 -9.14 -11.42
C THR A 204 -16.72 -8.50 -10.29
N GLU A 205 -15.94 -9.28 -9.55
CA GLU A 205 -15.07 -8.76 -8.47
C GLU A 205 -13.84 -8.03 -9.03
N HIS A 206 -13.31 -8.52 -10.15
CA HIS A 206 -12.21 -7.86 -10.86
C HIS A 206 -12.61 -6.47 -11.37
N HIS A 207 -13.79 -6.32 -11.97
CA HIS A 207 -14.32 -5.03 -12.38
C HIS A 207 -14.44 -4.05 -11.20
N ARG A 208 -14.92 -4.52 -10.05
CA ARG A 208 -15.06 -3.67 -8.85
C ARG A 208 -13.72 -3.13 -8.36
N SER A 209 -12.69 -3.95 -8.31
CA SER A 209 -11.34 -3.49 -7.91
C SER A 209 -10.75 -2.48 -8.89
N GLN A 210 -10.94 -2.70 -10.19
CA GLN A 210 -10.49 -1.78 -11.22
C GLN A 210 -11.25 -0.45 -11.15
N ASP A 211 -12.52 -0.47 -10.79
CA ASP A 211 -13.32 0.74 -10.59
C ASP A 211 -12.88 1.52 -9.34
N GLU A 212 -12.55 0.85 -8.24
CA GLU A 212 -11.96 1.47 -7.04
C GLU A 212 -10.65 2.19 -7.38
N ILE A 213 -9.75 1.52 -8.10
CA ILE A 213 -8.48 2.12 -8.56
C ILE A 213 -8.72 3.31 -9.49
N ARG A 214 -9.66 3.19 -10.44
CA ARG A 214 -10.02 4.28 -11.36
C ARG A 214 -10.59 5.49 -10.63
N GLN A 215 -11.46 5.28 -9.64
CA GLN A 215 -12.05 6.35 -8.85
C GLN A 215 -10.98 7.13 -8.08
N CYS A 216 -10.03 6.44 -7.44
CA CYS A 216 -8.90 7.08 -6.77
C CYS A 216 -8.09 7.95 -7.75
N ARG A 217 -7.72 7.43 -8.91
CA ARG A 217 -6.97 8.17 -9.95
C ARG A 217 -7.74 9.40 -10.47
N GLN A 218 -9.05 9.30 -10.64
CA GLN A 218 -9.87 10.42 -11.13
C GLN A 218 -9.97 11.56 -10.11
N VAL A 219 -10.04 11.24 -8.82
CA VAL A 219 -10.04 12.24 -7.75
C VAL A 219 -8.72 13.01 -7.74
N GLU A 220 -7.59 12.30 -7.86
CA GLU A 220 -6.26 12.92 -7.87
C GLU A 220 -6.04 13.79 -9.12
N GLN A 221 -6.44 13.33 -10.31
CA GLN A 221 -6.35 14.14 -11.52
C GLN A 221 -7.17 15.45 -11.44
N ARG A 222 -8.30 15.44 -10.72
CA ARG A 222 -9.08 16.66 -10.45
C ARG A 222 -8.34 17.61 -9.52
N ILE A 223 -7.72 17.08 -8.47
CA ILE A 223 -6.95 17.88 -7.52
C ILE A 223 -5.76 18.54 -8.22
N ASP A 224 -5.03 17.81 -9.05
CA ASP A 224 -3.91 18.35 -9.83
C ASP A 224 -4.36 19.45 -10.81
N HIS A 225 -5.51 19.28 -11.46
CA HIS A 225 -6.06 20.28 -12.37
C HIS A 225 -6.47 21.55 -11.63
N GLU A 226 -7.17 21.40 -10.48
CA GLU A 226 -7.58 22.54 -9.66
C GLU A 226 -6.37 23.29 -9.06
N GLN A 227 -5.30 22.59 -8.70
CA GLN A 227 -4.06 23.22 -8.22
C GLN A 227 -3.34 23.99 -9.32
N ARG A 228 -3.22 23.43 -10.54
CA ARG A 228 -2.62 24.13 -11.70
C ARG A 228 -3.42 25.37 -12.08
N ASP A 229 -4.74 25.27 -12.16
CA ASP A 229 -5.60 26.40 -12.45
C ASP A 229 -5.51 27.49 -11.36
N GLY A 230 -5.28 27.08 -10.10
CA GLY A 230 -5.06 28.00 -8.99
C GLY A 230 -3.72 28.72 -9.04
N GLU A 231 -2.67 28.07 -9.51
CA GLU A 231 -1.33 28.66 -9.72
C GLU A 231 -1.32 29.60 -10.93
N GLU A 232 -1.90 29.21 -12.06
CA GLU A 232 -2.02 30.08 -13.24
C GLU A 232 -2.76 31.40 -12.92
N ARG A 233 -3.86 31.35 -12.19
CA ARG A 233 -4.59 32.54 -11.75
C ARG A 233 -3.79 33.42 -10.79
N ARG A 234 -2.87 32.88 -10.00
CA ARG A 234 -1.96 33.70 -9.16
C ARG A 234 -0.93 34.41 -9.99
N TYR A 235 -0.38 33.79 -11.02
CA TYR A 235 0.59 34.42 -11.91
C TYR A 235 -0.04 35.54 -12.75
N GLU A 236 -1.26 35.34 -13.26
CA GLU A 236 -1.97 36.40 -14.02
C GLU A 236 -2.34 37.59 -13.12
N GLY A 237 -2.69 37.38 -11.86
CA GLY A 237 -3.03 38.46 -10.91
C GLY A 237 -1.85 39.31 -10.45
N ASP A 238 -0.61 38.81 -10.49
CA ASP A 238 0.60 39.53 -10.13
C ASP A 238 1.13 40.40 -11.27
N ASP A 239 0.89 40.06 -12.52
CA ASP A 239 1.29 40.86 -13.69
C ASP A 239 0.40 42.13 -13.86
N GLU A 240 -0.89 42.08 -13.56
CA GLU A 240 -1.76 43.24 -13.62
C GLU A 240 -1.42 44.32 -12.57
N ARG A 241 -0.85 43.96 -11.44
CA ARG A 241 -0.42 44.90 -10.39
C ARG A 241 0.87 45.63 -10.72
N LYS A 242 1.69 45.14 -11.63
CA LYS A 242 2.96 45.81 -12.03
C LYS A 242 2.81 46.92 -13.06
N TYR A 243 1.66 46.98 -13.75
CA TYR A 243 1.44 47.98 -14.82
C TYR A 243 0.38 49.06 -14.52
N GLY A 244 -0.12 49.11 -13.30
CA GLY A 244 -1.21 50.02 -12.87
C GLY A 244 -0.77 51.28 -12.10
N CYS A 245 0.37 51.86 -12.40
CA CYS A 245 0.74 53.18 -11.90
C CYS A 245 1.30 54.07 -13.01
N ARG A 246 0.45 54.84 -13.64
CA ARG A 246 0.72 56.15 -14.24
C ARG A 246 -0.45 57.10 -13.95
#